data_2fb52edff56050789bcd7ec29fec9c84
#
_entry.id   2fb52edff56050789bcd7ec29fec9c84
#
_cell.length_a   1.000
_cell.length_b   1.000
_cell.length_c   1.000
_cell.angle_alpha   90.00
_cell.angle_beta   90.00
_cell.angle_gamma   90.00
#
_symmetry.space_group_name_H-M   'P 1'
#
loop_
_entity.id
_entity.type
_entity.pdbx_description
1 polymer ?
#
loop_
_entity_poly.entity_id
_entity_poly.type
_entity_poly.pdbx_seq_one_letter_code
_entity_poly.pdbx_strand_id
1 'polypeptide(L)'
;MSTTIRSNSKKKKMTLLQAIERVVELSEDSKMSQEFMKKAKAEIQLLAKSYGITERQVVLFCVCMEKGPNRVDYHDIASHLDMNKISVLGHASDIDALMHRRLLKYRDVKDEDDFDIPAVVIRSLKHNEIWGRFS
;
A
#
# COMPACT_ATOMS: atom_id res chain seq x y z
N MET A 1 -13.09 -11.32 -34.01
CA MET A 1 -12.86 -11.28 -33.33
C MET A 1 -12.35 -10.94 -32.67
N SER A 2 -12.08 -10.62 -32.83
CA SER A 2 -11.55 -10.28 -32.12
C SER A 2 -11.64 -9.97 -31.25
N THR A 3 -12.13 -9.53 -31.41
CA THR A 3 -12.55 -9.18 -30.50
C THR A 3 -12.49 -9.79 -29.34
N THR A 4 -12.58 -10.46 -29.37
CA THR A 4 -12.20 -11.31 -28.39
C THR A 4 -11.19 -10.81 -27.48
N ILE A 5 -10.27 -10.15 -27.96
CA ILE A 5 -9.22 -9.63 -27.15
C ILE A 5 -9.70 -8.68 -26.14
N ARG A 6 -10.60 -7.86 -26.50
CA ARG A 6 -11.06 -6.90 -25.58
C ARG A 6 -11.87 -7.50 -24.49
N SER A 7 -12.53 -8.55 -24.74
CA SER A 7 -13.24 -9.18 -23.66
C SER A 7 -12.27 -9.78 -22.69
N ASN A 8 -11.11 -10.20 -23.15
CA ASN A 8 -10.09 -10.69 -22.26
C ASN A 8 -9.58 -9.61 -21.34
N SER A 9 -9.45 -8.40 -21.82
CA SER A 9 -8.97 -7.36 -20.97
C SER A 9 -9.95 -7.07 -19.85
N LYS A 10 -11.23 -7.24 -20.09
CA LYS A 10 -12.19 -7.09 -19.03
C LYS A 10 -12.02 -8.14 -17.98
N LYS A 11 -11.75 -9.36 -18.40
CA LYS A 11 -11.56 -10.44 -17.47
C LYS A 11 -10.33 -10.24 -16.61
N LYS A 12 -9.43 -9.45 -17.11
CA LYS A 12 -8.18 -9.24 -16.39
C LYS A 12 -8.18 -8.02 -15.52
N LYS A 13 -9.35 -7.54 -15.19
CA LYS A 13 -9.45 -6.42 -14.28
C LYS A 13 -8.85 -6.79 -12.96
N MET A 14 -7.90 -5.99 -12.53
CA MET A 14 -7.11 -6.26 -11.35
C MET A 14 -7.91 -5.98 -10.08
N THR A 15 -7.83 -6.89 -9.11
CA THR A 15 -8.43 -6.66 -7.80
C THR A 15 -7.49 -5.83 -6.95
N LEU A 16 -8.02 -5.29 -5.86
CA LEU A 16 -7.20 -4.51 -4.94
C LEU A 16 -6.06 -5.35 -4.36
N LEU A 17 -6.34 -6.59 -3.98
CA LEU A 17 -5.31 -7.46 -3.46
C LEU A 17 -4.23 -7.77 -4.48
N GLN A 18 -4.63 -7.99 -5.74
CA GLN A 18 -3.64 -8.23 -6.79
C GLN A 18 -2.74 -7.02 -6.98
N ALA A 19 -3.32 -5.83 -6.93
CA ALA A 19 -2.54 -4.61 -7.07
C ALA A 19 -1.56 -4.46 -5.90
N ILE A 20 -2.02 -4.72 -4.68
CA ILE A 20 -1.16 -4.64 -3.50
C ILE A 20 -0.02 -5.65 -3.61
N GLU A 21 -0.35 -6.88 -3.99
CA GLU A 21 0.65 -7.93 -4.12
C GLU A 21 1.72 -7.55 -5.13
N ARG A 22 1.32 -6.98 -6.24
CA ARG A 22 2.25 -6.57 -7.27
C ARG A 22 3.16 -5.42 -6.79
N VAL A 23 2.57 -4.45 -6.10
CA VAL A 23 3.36 -3.35 -5.54
C VAL A 23 4.37 -3.88 -4.52
N VAL A 24 3.94 -4.82 -3.67
CA VAL A 24 4.83 -5.43 -2.68
C VAL A 24 6.03 -6.11 -3.38
N GLU A 25 5.74 -6.90 -4.40
CA GLU A 25 6.80 -7.61 -5.12
C GLU A 25 7.80 -6.65 -5.76
N LEU A 26 7.29 -5.65 -6.46
CA LEU A 26 8.14 -4.72 -7.18
C LEU A 26 8.88 -3.76 -6.27
N SER A 27 8.32 -3.48 -5.10
CA SER A 27 8.91 -2.51 -4.17
C SER A 27 10.07 -3.08 -3.37
N GLU A 28 10.18 -4.40 -3.29
CA GLU A 28 11.26 -5.02 -2.51
C GLU A 28 12.61 -4.56 -3.07
N ASP A 29 13.45 -4.03 -2.20
CA ASP A 29 14.78 -3.52 -2.53
C ASP A 29 14.77 -2.40 -3.57
N SER A 30 13.65 -1.74 -3.78
CA SER A 30 13.49 -0.73 -4.82
C SER A 30 13.98 0.65 -4.41
N LYS A 31 14.09 0.91 -3.12
CA LYS A 31 14.41 2.23 -2.57
C LYS A 31 13.41 3.30 -3.01
N MET A 32 12.21 2.88 -3.39
CA MET A 32 11.17 3.77 -3.93
C MET A 32 11.68 4.59 -5.12
N SER A 33 12.50 3.96 -5.96
CA SER A 33 13.10 4.61 -7.11
C SER A 33 12.05 4.94 -8.17
N GLN A 34 12.42 5.86 -9.06
CA GLN A 34 11.54 6.19 -10.17
C GLN A 34 11.32 5.01 -11.09
N GLU A 35 12.32 4.18 -11.24
CA GLU A 35 12.19 2.98 -12.06
C GLU A 35 11.10 2.07 -11.51
N PHE A 36 11.10 1.84 -10.20
CA PHE A 36 10.07 1.06 -9.55
C PHE A 36 8.69 1.73 -9.73
N MET A 37 8.62 3.04 -9.50
CA MET A 37 7.35 3.76 -9.61
C MET A 37 6.77 3.62 -11.01
N LYS A 38 7.62 3.60 -12.03
CA LYS A 38 7.15 3.41 -13.41
C LYS A 38 6.66 1.99 -13.64
N LYS A 39 7.39 0.99 -13.13
CA LYS A 39 7.00 -0.41 -13.32
C LYS A 39 5.67 -0.73 -12.65
N ALA A 40 5.44 -0.15 -11.50
CA ALA A 40 4.22 -0.42 -10.73
C ALA A 40 3.15 0.63 -10.94
N LYS A 41 3.30 1.47 -11.96
CA LYS A 41 2.43 2.63 -12.14
C LYS A 41 0.95 2.30 -12.16
N ALA A 42 0.56 1.30 -12.93
CA ALA A 42 -0.85 0.96 -13.06
C ALA A 42 -1.44 0.52 -11.73
N GLU A 43 -0.72 -0.30 -11.02
CA GLU A 43 -1.16 -0.80 -9.72
C GLU A 43 -1.22 0.32 -8.69
N ILE A 44 -0.18 1.14 -8.67
CA ILE A 44 -0.12 2.26 -7.72
C ILE A 44 -1.25 3.25 -8.00
N GLN A 45 -1.50 3.56 -9.27
CA GLN A 45 -2.57 4.50 -9.62
C GLN A 45 -3.94 3.96 -9.25
N LEU A 46 -4.17 2.67 -9.47
CA LEU A 46 -5.42 2.06 -9.06
C LEU A 46 -5.65 2.22 -7.56
N LEU A 47 -4.64 1.92 -6.77
CA LEU A 47 -4.76 2.00 -5.32
C LEU A 47 -4.84 3.44 -4.84
N ALA A 48 -4.08 4.33 -5.43
CA ALA A 48 -4.12 5.75 -5.07
C ALA A 48 -5.51 6.31 -5.30
N LYS A 49 -6.08 6.01 -6.45
CA LYS A 49 -7.42 6.49 -6.78
C LYS A 49 -8.48 5.84 -5.89
N SER A 50 -8.35 4.54 -5.65
CA SER A 50 -9.32 3.82 -4.83
C SER A 50 -9.39 4.33 -3.40
N TYR A 51 -8.24 4.61 -2.81
CA TYR A 51 -8.19 5.04 -1.41
C TYR A 51 -8.08 6.55 -1.23
N GLY A 52 -7.90 7.30 -2.31
CA GLY A 52 -7.76 8.75 -2.22
C GLY A 52 -6.48 9.17 -1.52
N ILE A 53 -5.38 8.50 -1.83
CA ILE A 53 -4.07 8.77 -1.24
C ILE A 53 -3.05 8.98 -2.35
N THR A 54 -1.87 9.46 -1.98
CA THR A 54 -0.81 9.70 -2.97
C THR A 54 -0.12 8.40 -3.34
N GLU A 55 0.62 8.44 -4.44
CA GLU A 55 1.35 7.26 -4.90
C GLU A 55 2.36 6.77 -3.88
N ARG A 56 3.07 7.70 -3.24
CA ARG A 56 4.03 7.35 -2.20
C ARG A 56 3.34 6.68 -1.02
N GLN A 57 2.18 7.20 -0.64
CA GLN A 57 1.40 6.62 0.43
C GLN A 57 0.92 5.21 0.10
N VAL A 58 0.61 4.95 -1.18
CA VAL A 58 0.25 3.61 -1.62
C VAL A 58 1.39 2.64 -1.34
N VAL A 59 2.60 3.02 -1.70
CA VAL A 59 3.76 2.14 -1.49
C VAL A 59 3.93 1.82 -0.02
N LEU A 60 3.87 2.84 0.84
CA LEU A 60 4.03 2.64 2.27
C LEU A 60 2.92 1.76 2.84
N PHE A 61 1.69 1.98 2.41
CA PHE A 61 0.57 1.17 2.85
C PHE A 61 0.76 -0.30 2.45
N CYS A 62 1.18 -0.55 1.22
CA CYS A 62 1.41 -1.92 0.74
C CYS A 62 2.53 -2.60 1.52
N VAL A 63 3.61 -1.88 1.80
CA VAL A 63 4.72 -2.45 2.57
C VAL A 63 4.26 -2.80 3.99
N CYS A 64 3.47 -1.92 4.61
CA CYS A 64 2.92 -2.22 5.93
C CYS A 64 2.03 -3.46 5.89
N MET A 65 1.27 -3.63 4.81
CA MET A 65 0.43 -4.80 4.64
C MET A 65 1.27 -6.07 4.61
N GLU A 66 2.38 -6.03 3.88
CA GLU A 66 3.27 -7.18 3.74
C GLU A 66 3.97 -7.51 5.04
N LYS A 67 4.47 -6.49 5.74
CA LYS A 67 5.22 -6.70 6.97
C LYS A 67 4.34 -7.00 8.17
N GLY A 68 3.05 -6.64 8.06
CA GLY A 68 2.11 -6.79 9.15
C GLY A 68 1.18 -7.96 8.96
N PRO A 69 -0.08 -7.73 9.23
CA PRO A 69 -0.70 -6.42 9.45
C PRO A 69 -0.49 -5.83 10.84
N ASN A 70 0.15 -6.55 11.75
CA ASN A 70 0.33 -6.08 13.10
C ASN A 70 1.80 -5.80 13.41
N ARG A 71 2.01 -4.75 14.19
CA ARG A 71 3.31 -4.40 14.72
C ARG A 71 4.36 -4.16 13.63
N VAL A 72 4.00 -3.26 12.72
CA VAL A 72 4.94 -2.80 11.70
C VAL A 72 5.63 -1.55 12.21
N ASP A 73 6.94 -1.43 11.99
CA ASP A 73 7.66 -0.23 12.39
C ASP A 73 8.48 0.31 11.23
N TYR A 74 9.17 1.44 11.46
CA TYR A 74 9.97 2.07 10.41
C TYR A 74 11.12 1.16 9.96
N HIS A 75 11.64 0.33 10.87
CA HIS A 75 12.70 -0.60 10.50
C HIS A 75 12.21 -1.63 9.49
N ASP A 76 11.00 -2.14 9.70
CA ASP A 76 10.41 -3.11 8.77
C ASP A 76 10.25 -2.51 7.39
N ILE A 77 9.78 -1.27 7.31
CA ILE A 77 9.61 -0.58 6.06
C ILE A 77 10.97 -0.37 5.38
N ALA A 78 11.94 0.09 6.13
CA ALA A 78 13.29 0.34 5.63
C ALA A 78 13.91 -0.95 5.07
N SER A 79 13.74 -2.03 5.80
CA SER A 79 14.28 -3.32 5.41
C SER A 79 13.70 -3.80 4.08
N HIS A 80 12.37 -3.70 3.94
CA HIS A 80 11.71 -4.14 2.71
C HIS A 80 12.17 -3.33 1.50
N LEU A 81 12.27 -2.02 1.67
CA LEU A 81 12.61 -1.10 0.58
C LEU A 81 14.12 -0.98 0.33
N ASP A 82 14.93 -1.55 1.20
CA ASP A 82 16.38 -1.42 1.18
C ASP A 82 16.79 0.04 1.30
N MET A 83 16.21 0.73 2.28
CA MET A 83 16.50 2.12 2.60
C MET A 83 16.97 2.17 4.04
N ASN A 84 17.71 3.23 4.40
CA ASN A 84 18.04 3.38 5.79
C ASN A 84 16.85 3.97 6.56
N LYS A 85 16.84 3.75 7.86
CA LYS A 85 15.72 4.16 8.70
C LYS A 85 15.48 5.66 8.64
N ILE A 86 16.55 6.43 8.56
CA ILE A 86 16.44 7.89 8.52
C ILE A 86 15.67 8.34 7.28
N SER A 87 15.94 7.71 6.14
CA SER A 87 15.22 8.03 4.90
C SER A 87 13.73 7.73 5.04
N VAL A 88 13.40 6.61 5.70
CA VAL A 88 11.99 6.25 5.91
C VAL A 88 11.33 7.22 6.87
N LEU A 89 12.04 7.68 7.90
CA LEU A 89 11.50 8.68 8.81
C LEU A 89 11.12 9.96 8.07
N GLY A 90 11.77 10.24 6.95
CA GLY A 90 11.41 11.37 6.12
C GLY A 90 10.02 11.26 5.51
N HIS A 91 9.41 10.09 5.57
CA HIS A 91 8.05 9.87 5.10
C HIS A 91 7.03 9.83 6.23
N ALA A 92 7.38 10.35 7.40
CA ALA A 92 6.48 10.30 8.56
C ALA A 92 5.16 11.00 8.28
N SER A 93 5.17 12.09 7.48
CA SER A 93 3.93 12.77 7.15
C SER A 93 3.02 11.91 6.30
N ASP A 94 3.58 11.03 5.47
CA ASP A 94 2.78 10.09 4.69
C ASP A 94 2.18 9.02 5.60
N ILE A 95 2.93 8.57 6.59
CA ILE A 95 2.41 7.63 7.57
C ILE A 95 1.27 8.29 8.35
N ASP A 96 1.44 9.55 8.77
CA ASP A 96 0.39 10.28 9.46
C ASP A 96 -0.86 10.41 8.59
N ALA A 97 -0.69 10.63 7.29
CA ALA A 97 -1.82 10.72 6.38
C ALA A 97 -2.57 9.39 6.30
N LEU A 98 -1.86 8.28 6.31
CA LEU A 98 -2.49 6.96 6.32
C LEU A 98 -3.23 6.71 7.64
N MET A 99 -2.68 7.19 8.75
CA MET A 99 -3.38 7.14 10.04
C MET A 99 -4.67 7.93 9.98
N HIS A 100 -4.60 9.11 9.42
CA HIS A 100 -5.77 9.99 9.31
C HIS A 100 -6.87 9.35 8.47
N ARG A 101 -6.48 8.62 7.44
CA ARG A 101 -7.40 7.89 6.59
C ARG A 101 -7.88 6.57 7.19
N ARG A 102 -7.36 6.21 8.36
CA ARG A 102 -7.69 4.97 9.06
C ARG A 102 -7.29 3.72 8.28
N LEU A 103 -6.29 3.87 7.45
CA LEU A 103 -5.68 2.72 6.77
C LEU A 103 -4.55 2.13 7.61
N LEU A 104 -4.04 2.91 8.56
CA LEU A 104 -3.11 2.46 9.59
C LEU A 104 -3.61 3.00 10.92
N LYS A 105 -3.17 2.39 12.00
CA LYS A 105 -3.42 2.92 13.33
C LYS A 105 -2.20 2.63 14.20
N TYR A 106 -1.97 3.48 15.21
CA TYR A 106 -0.92 3.21 16.17
C TYR A 106 -1.33 2.04 17.05
N ARG A 107 -0.36 1.17 17.32
CA ARG A 107 -0.62 0.03 18.18
C ARG A 107 -0.85 0.47 19.62
N ASP A 108 -0.07 1.46 20.06
CA ASP A 108 -0.18 2.03 21.39
C ASP A 108 -0.09 3.53 21.22
N VAL A 109 -1.04 4.25 21.81
CA VAL A 109 -1.05 5.73 21.69
C VAL A 109 0.22 6.35 22.24
N LYS A 110 0.93 5.66 23.13
CA LYS A 110 2.16 6.16 23.70
C LYS A 110 3.39 5.83 22.86
N ASP A 111 3.25 4.91 21.92
CA ASP A 111 4.36 4.45 21.10
C ASP A 111 4.01 4.69 19.64
N GLU A 112 4.54 5.77 19.08
CA GLU A 112 4.26 6.13 17.71
C GLU A 112 5.13 5.40 16.70
N ASP A 113 5.93 4.44 17.15
CA ASP A 113 6.81 3.71 16.25
C ASP A 113 6.21 2.45 15.67
N ASP A 114 5.17 1.91 16.31
CA ASP A 114 4.53 0.67 15.86
C ASP A 114 3.14 0.94 15.30
N PHE A 115 2.85 0.33 14.16
CA PHE A 115 1.57 0.51 13.46
C PHE A 115 0.89 -0.84 13.23
N ASP A 116 -0.44 -0.80 13.19
CA ASP A 116 -1.25 -1.95 12.77
C ASP A 116 -2.11 -1.54 11.59
N ILE A 117 -2.47 -2.50 10.75
CA ILE A 117 -3.52 -2.28 9.76
C ILE A 117 -4.83 -2.70 10.41
N PRO A 118 -5.82 -1.82 10.46
CA PRO A 118 -7.09 -2.17 11.10
C PRO A 118 -7.74 -3.40 10.47
N ALA A 119 -8.34 -4.24 11.29
CA ALA A 119 -8.96 -5.47 10.82
C ALA A 119 -10.01 -5.23 9.75
N VAL A 120 -10.72 -4.10 9.83
CA VAL A 120 -11.76 -3.78 8.84
C VAL A 120 -11.16 -3.55 7.46
N VAL A 121 -9.92 -3.03 7.39
CA VAL A 121 -9.24 -2.84 6.11
C VAL A 121 -8.95 -4.20 5.49
N ILE A 122 -8.41 -5.12 6.30
CA ILE A 122 -8.12 -6.47 5.82
C ILE A 122 -9.39 -7.15 5.34
N ARG A 123 -10.47 -7.02 6.12
CA ARG A 123 -11.74 -7.64 5.76
C ARG A 123 -12.26 -7.10 4.43
N SER A 124 -12.18 -5.79 4.24
CA SER A 124 -12.68 -5.18 3.01
C SER A 124 -11.89 -5.68 1.80
N LEU A 125 -10.58 -5.89 1.96
CA LEU A 125 -9.75 -6.39 0.87
C LEU A 125 -10.11 -7.82 0.49
N LYS A 126 -10.51 -8.64 1.45
CA LYS A 126 -10.94 -10.01 1.16
C LYS A 126 -12.16 -10.04 0.24
N HIS A 127 -12.95 -8.98 0.27
CA HIS A 127 -14.15 -8.86 -0.55
C HIS A 127 -13.97 -7.89 -1.70
N ASN A 128 -12.74 -7.46 -1.94
CA ASN A 128 -12.40 -6.49 -2.98
C ASN A 128 -13.21 -5.20 -2.85
N GLU A 129 -13.35 -4.74 -1.60
CA GLU A 129 -14.07 -3.50 -1.28
C GLU A 129 -13.10 -2.44 -0.79
N ILE A 130 -13.50 -1.19 -0.93
CA ILE A 130 -12.66 -0.07 -0.51
C ILE A 130 -13.12 0.41 0.85
N TRP A 131 -12.26 0.26 1.85
CA TRP A 131 -12.52 0.76 3.19
C TRP A 131 -12.31 2.27 3.23
N GLY A 132 -13.23 2.96 3.87
CA GLY A 132 -13.09 4.39 4.09
C GLY A 132 -13.69 5.24 2.99
N ARG A 133 -14.22 4.61 1.95
CA ARG A 133 -14.74 5.35 0.82
C ARG A 133 -15.91 6.26 1.18
N PHE A 134 -16.73 5.81 2.11
CA PHE A 134 -17.91 6.54 2.52
C PHE A 134 -17.81 7.09 3.92
N SER A 135 -16.65 7.08 4.49
CA SER A 135 -16.46 7.56 5.86
C SER A 135 -16.35 9.05 5.94
#